data_604329cd8f760b576c635deddc51f450
#
_entry.id   604329cd8f760b576c635deddc51f450
#
_cell.length_a   1.000
_cell.length_b   1.000
_cell.length_c   1.000
_cell.angle_alpha   90.00
_cell.angle_beta   90.00
_cell.angle_gamma   90.00
#
_symmetry.space_group_name_H-M   'P 1'
#
loop_
_entity.id
_entity.type
_entity.pdbx_description
1 polymer ?
#
loop_
_entity_poly.entity_id
_entity_poly.type
_entity_poly.pdbx_seq_one_letter_code
_entity_poly.pdbx_strand_id
1 'polypeptide(L)'
;MASSKRGFVLIAMSISILLLLAVLGLAFDLGRIYIARNEAQIFTDAAAMAAAAKLDGTPAGRERAREAVASLPARWDLGTKAFSGVVVEFPDDGQSVRVTAPVNQVEITFLQAVGGPPTFTVPAHSVAAANPVRLVE
;
A
#
# COMPACT_ATOMS: atom_id res chain seq x y z
N MET A 1 36.81 -39.31 -23.49
CA MET A 1 35.76 -38.35 -23.96
C MET A 1 34.58 -38.14 -23.00
N ALA A 2 34.52 -38.71 -21.82
CA ALA A 2 33.41 -38.54 -20.86
C ALA A 2 33.54 -37.29 -19.94
N SER A 3 34.70 -36.67 -19.86
CA SER A 3 34.98 -35.55 -18.95
C SER A 3 34.34 -34.22 -19.40
N SER A 4 34.21 -33.99 -20.69
CA SER A 4 33.62 -32.75 -21.24
C SER A 4 32.10 -32.60 -20.95
N LYS A 5 31.38 -33.69 -20.91
CA LYS A 5 29.91 -33.68 -20.63
C LYS A 5 29.62 -33.34 -19.15
N ARG A 6 30.44 -33.74 -18.24
CA ARG A 6 30.31 -33.44 -16.79
C ARG A 6 30.51 -31.95 -16.50
N GLY A 7 31.50 -31.33 -17.13
CA GLY A 7 31.74 -29.89 -17.01
C GLY A 7 30.56 -29.05 -17.55
N PHE A 8 30.00 -29.42 -18.69
CA PHE A 8 28.85 -28.73 -19.26
C PHE A 8 27.60 -28.82 -18.35
N VAL A 9 27.34 -29.98 -17.76
CA VAL A 9 26.20 -30.16 -16.85
C VAL A 9 26.35 -29.29 -15.60
N LEU A 10 27.58 -29.21 -15.03
CA LEU A 10 27.82 -28.35 -13.86
C LEU A 10 27.58 -26.86 -14.17
N ILE A 11 28.07 -26.38 -15.30
CA ILE A 11 27.88 -25.00 -15.73
C ILE A 11 26.35 -24.72 -15.96
N ALA A 12 25.67 -25.62 -16.68
CA ALA A 12 24.24 -25.48 -16.93
C ALA A 12 23.42 -25.48 -15.64
N MET A 13 23.74 -26.35 -14.67
CA MET A 13 23.10 -26.37 -13.36
C MET A 13 23.37 -25.08 -12.59
N SER A 14 24.58 -24.57 -12.56
CA SER A 14 24.90 -23.33 -11.88
C SER A 14 24.11 -22.13 -12.42
N ILE A 15 24.02 -22.00 -13.74
CA ILE A 15 23.24 -20.96 -14.40
C ILE A 15 21.74 -21.10 -14.06
N SER A 16 21.22 -22.33 -14.10
CA SER A 16 19.82 -22.61 -13.77
C SER A 16 19.48 -22.25 -12.33
N ILE A 17 20.34 -22.56 -11.38
CA ILE A 17 20.17 -22.21 -9.98
C ILE A 17 20.17 -20.68 -9.80
N LEU A 18 21.09 -19.97 -10.43
CA LEU A 18 21.13 -18.50 -10.37
C LEU A 18 19.86 -17.86 -10.93
N LEU A 19 19.34 -18.37 -12.05
CA LEU A 19 18.08 -17.92 -12.63
C LEU A 19 16.90 -18.18 -11.68
N LEU A 20 16.82 -19.35 -11.08
CA LEU A 20 15.78 -19.67 -10.10
C LEU A 20 15.82 -18.73 -8.89
N LEU A 21 17.01 -18.47 -8.35
CA LEU A 21 17.18 -17.54 -7.23
C LEU A 21 16.80 -16.11 -7.62
N ALA A 22 17.11 -15.66 -8.82
CA ALA A 22 16.71 -14.35 -9.31
C ALA A 22 15.19 -14.22 -9.42
N VAL A 23 14.50 -15.25 -9.98
CA VAL A 23 13.02 -15.28 -10.09
C VAL A 23 12.37 -15.31 -8.71
N LEU A 24 12.88 -16.12 -7.79
CA LEU A 24 12.35 -16.18 -6.41
C LEU A 24 12.53 -14.85 -5.68
N GLY A 25 13.69 -14.20 -5.83
CA GLY A 25 13.93 -12.89 -5.25
C GLY A 25 13.00 -11.82 -5.78
N LEU A 26 12.79 -11.79 -7.11
CA LEU A 26 11.84 -10.87 -7.72
C LEU A 26 10.39 -11.13 -7.24
N ALA A 27 9.99 -12.38 -7.14
CA ALA A 27 8.66 -12.76 -6.63
C ALA A 27 8.47 -12.29 -5.18
N PHE A 28 9.52 -12.37 -4.36
CA PHE A 28 9.49 -11.88 -2.98
C PHE A 28 9.28 -10.37 -2.91
N ASP A 29 10.06 -9.59 -3.68
CA ASP A 29 9.93 -8.13 -3.71
C ASP A 29 8.56 -7.69 -4.21
N LEU A 30 8.03 -8.31 -5.29
CA LEU A 30 6.70 -8.05 -5.81
C LEU A 30 5.60 -8.39 -4.79
N GLY A 31 5.76 -9.49 -4.06
CA GLY A 31 4.85 -9.88 -2.98
C GLY A 31 4.77 -8.81 -1.89
N ARG A 32 5.91 -8.27 -1.46
CA ARG A 32 5.96 -7.19 -0.47
C ARG A 32 5.28 -5.91 -0.96
N ILE A 33 5.54 -5.51 -2.21
CA ILE A 33 4.90 -4.34 -2.83
C ILE A 33 3.37 -4.52 -2.87
N TYR A 34 2.92 -5.71 -3.28
CA TYR A 34 1.50 -6.02 -3.37
C TYR A 34 0.80 -5.96 -2.02
N ILE A 35 1.40 -6.55 -0.98
CA ILE A 35 0.85 -6.53 0.38
C ILE A 35 0.80 -5.09 0.90
N ALA A 36 1.88 -4.33 0.77
CA ALA A 36 1.93 -2.94 1.21
C ALA A 36 0.87 -2.06 0.52
N ARG A 37 0.66 -2.27 -0.79
CA ARG A 37 -0.39 -1.58 -1.55
C ARG A 37 -1.79 -1.93 -1.02
N ASN A 38 -2.03 -3.20 -0.75
CA ASN A 38 -3.31 -3.66 -0.23
C ASN A 38 -3.59 -3.12 1.18
N GLU A 39 -2.59 -3.12 2.05
CA GLU A 39 -2.68 -2.52 3.38
C GLU A 39 -2.99 -1.02 3.32
N ALA A 40 -2.30 -0.26 2.46
CA ALA A 40 -2.55 1.16 2.26
C ALA A 40 -3.98 1.41 1.76
N GLN A 41 -4.48 0.59 0.83
CA GLN A 41 -5.83 0.71 0.31
C GLN A 41 -6.88 0.38 1.39
N ILE A 42 -6.72 -0.70 2.14
CA ILE A 42 -7.63 -1.06 3.24
C ILE A 42 -7.68 0.06 4.28
N PHE A 43 -6.54 0.65 4.62
CA PHE A 43 -6.49 1.77 5.56
C PHE A 43 -7.25 2.99 5.03
N THR A 44 -7.00 3.41 3.78
CA THR A 44 -7.68 4.58 3.21
C THR A 44 -9.18 4.36 3.06
N ASP A 45 -9.62 3.14 2.71
CA ASP A 45 -11.03 2.78 2.63
C ASP A 45 -11.72 2.86 4.00
N ALA A 46 -11.11 2.27 5.03
CA ALA A 46 -11.62 2.34 6.39
C ALA A 46 -11.66 3.78 6.92
N ALA A 47 -10.61 4.56 6.66
CA ALA A 47 -10.51 5.95 7.06
C ALA A 47 -11.55 6.84 6.36
N ALA A 48 -11.76 6.65 5.06
CA ALA A 48 -12.78 7.38 4.30
C ALA A 48 -14.19 7.07 4.80
N MET A 49 -14.51 5.80 5.07
CA MET A 49 -15.80 5.40 5.63
C MET A 49 -16.01 5.95 7.04
N ALA A 50 -15.02 5.88 7.92
CA ALA A 50 -15.10 6.42 9.27
C ALA A 50 -15.31 7.95 9.27
N ALA A 51 -14.61 8.66 8.38
CA ALA A 51 -14.75 10.09 8.20
C ALA A 51 -16.12 10.45 7.64
N ALA A 52 -16.58 9.78 6.59
CA ALA A 52 -17.88 10.02 5.96
C ALA A 52 -19.05 9.87 6.94
N ALA A 53 -18.97 8.92 7.88
CA ALA A 53 -19.98 8.72 8.92
C ALA A 53 -20.09 9.90 9.91
N LYS A 54 -19.11 10.82 9.94
CA LYS A 54 -19.09 12.01 10.81
C LYS A 54 -19.50 13.29 10.09
N LEU A 55 -19.65 13.23 8.76
CA LEU A 55 -20.03 14.38 7.95
C LEU A 55 -21.55 14.69 8.11
N ASP A 56 -21.85 15.95 8.35
CA ASP A 56 -23.20 16.49 8.46
C ASP A 56 -23.39 17.80 7.67
N GLY A 57 -22.44 18.10 6.77
CA GLY A 57 -22.44 19.34 6.00
C GLY A 57 -21.91 20.56 6.77
N THR A 58 -21.59 20.43 8.05
CA THR A 58 -21.09 21.54 8.88
C THR A 58 -19.58 21.55 9.01
N PRO A 59 -18.96 22.72 9.33
CA PRO A 59 -17.52 22.77 9.67
C PRO A 59 -17.15 21.87 10.86
N ALA A 60 -18.03 21.76 11.85
CA ALA A 60 -17.84 20.88 13.01
C ALA A 60 -17.86 19.40 12.61
N GLY A 61 -18.70 19.00 11.63
CA GLY A 61 -18.71 17.67 11.05
C GLY A 61 -17.38 17.32 10.37
N ARG A 62 -16.81 18.26 9.64
CA ARG A 62 -15.48 18.07 9.02
C ARG A 62 -14.38 17.88 10.03
N GLU A 63 -14.42 18.59 11.16
CA GLU A 63 -13.42 18.40 12.22
C GLU A 63 -13.55 17.02 12.90
N ARG A 64 -14.78 16.59 13.22
CA ARG A 64 -15.03 15.22 13.71
C ARG A 64 -14.57 14.15 12.71
N ALA A 65 -14.71 14.41 11.42
CA ALA A 65 -14.22 13.51 10.38
C ALA A 65 -12.70 13.39 10.39
N ARG A 66 -11.97 14.51 10.55
CA ARG A 66 -10.50 14.48 10.70
C ARG A 66 -10.07 13.74 11.96
N GLU A 67 -10.71 13.98 13.09
CA GLU A 67 -10.46 13.27 14.35
C GLU A 67 -10.69 11.76 14.19
N ALA A 68 -11.76 11.36 13.49
CA ALA A 68 -12.04 9.95 13.23
C ALA A 68 -10.91 9.28 12.44
N VAL A 69 -10.36 9.94 11.42
CA VAL A 69 -9.20 9.43 10.68
C VAL A 69 -7.95 9.37 11.56
N ALA A 70 -7.69 10.43 12.34
CA ALA A 70 -6.52 10.51 13.21
C ALA A 70 -6.52 9.44 14.32
N SER A 71 -7.71 8.98 14.72
CA SER A 71 -7.86 7.94 15.76
C SER A 71 -7.63 6.51 15.24
N LEU A 72 -7.61 6.31 13.91
CA LEU A 72 -7.38 4.99 13.33
C LEU A 72 -5.91 4.58 13.43
N PRO A 73 -5.65 3.30 13.74
CA PRO A 73 -4.27 2.81 13.78
C PRO A 73 -3.71 2.73 12.35
N ALA A 74 -2.82 3.67 12.03
CA ALA A 74 -2.11 3.72 10.76
C ALA A 74 -0.84 2.86 10.81
N ARG A 75 -0.99 1.54 10.83
CA ARG A 75 0.14 0.59 10.92
C ARG A 75 0.16 -0.38 9.75
N TRP A 76 1.37 -0.77 9.35
CA TRP A 76 1.60 -1.83 8.39
C TRP A 76 1.88 -3.14 9.13
N ASP A 77 1.28 -4.24 8.68
CA ASP A 77 1.57 -5.57 9.20
C ASP A 77 2.96 -6.07 8.79
N LEU A 78 3.42 -5.70 7.61
CA LEU A 78 4.76 -6.05 7.10
C LEU A 78 5.92 -5.29 7.74
N GLY A 79 5.65 -4.34 8.56
CA GLY A 79 6.65 -3.58 9.27
C GLY A 79 6.01 -2.69 10.31
N THR A 80 6.69 -2.44 11.37
CA THR A 80 6.27 -1.57 12.48
C THR A 80 6.19 -0.09 12.10
N LYS A 81 6.25 0.23 10.80
CA LYS A 81 6.19 1.61 10.30
C LYS A 81 4.74 2.07 10.24
N ALA A 82 4.45 3.19 10.86
CA ALA A 82 3.16 3.86 10.74
C ALA A 82 3.05 4.58 9.40
N PHE A 83 1.85 4.64 8.82
CA PHE A 83 1.57 5.59 7.75
C PHE A 83 1.72 7.01 8.32
N SER A 84 2.56 7.83 7.70
CA SER A 84 2.75 9.22 8.10
C SER A 84 2.11 10.16 7.08
N GLY A 85 1.59 11.30 7.53
CA GLY A 85 1.11 12.37 6.65
C GLY A 85 -0.16 12.04 5.87
N VAL A 86 -1.11 11.34 6.47
CA VAL A 86 -2.45 11.09 5.87
C VAL A 86 -3.13 12.43 5.61
N VAL A 87 -3.56 12.63 4.36
CA VAL A 87 -4.23 13.85 3.91
C VAL A 87 -5.74 13.59 3.84
N VAL A 88 -6.52 14.46 4.47
CA VAL A 88 -7.98 14.42 4.47
C VAL A 88 -8.53 15.67 3.82
N GLU A 89 -9.19 15.50 2.68
CA GLU A 89 -9.78 16.57 1.89
C GLU A 89 -11.31 16.43 1.81
N PHE A 90 -12.00 17.55 1.65
CA PHE A 90 -13.45 17.60 1.52
C PHE A 90 -13.81 18.30 0.20
N PRO A 91 -13.85 17.58 -0.93
CA PRO A 91 -14.01 18.19 -2.25
C PRO A 91 -15.36 18.88 -2.48
N ASP A 92 -16.45 18.40 -1.85
CA ASP A 92 -17.82 18.89 -2.11
C ASP A 92 -18.43 19.56 -0.88
N ASP A 93 -17.79 20.63 -0.38
CA ASP A 93 -18.22 21.40 0.81
C ASP A 93 -18.60 20.55 2.04
N GLY A 94 -17.98 19.37 2.16
CA GLY A 94 -18.20 18.47 3.27
C GLY A 94 -19.29 17.42 3.06
N GLN A 95 -19.72 17.20 1.83
CA GLN A 95 -20.62 16.07 1.49
C GLN A 95 -19.85 14.79 1.17
N SER A 96 -18.58 14.93 0.77
CA SER A 96 -17.68 13.81 0.57
C SER A 96 -16.33 14.04 1.25
N VAL A 97 -15.61 12.96 1.50
CA VAL A 97 -14.27 12.98 2.05
C VAL A 97 -13.36 12.15 1.18
N ARG A 98 -12.20 12.71 0.87
CA ARG A 98 -11.10 11.98 0.24
C ARG A 98 -10.00 11.79 1.27
N VAL A 99 -9.57 10.55 1.45
CA VAL A 99 -8.43 10.20 2.28
C VAL A 99 -7.33 9.68 1.39
N THR A 100 -6.17 10.30 1.46
CA THR A 100 -4.97 9.89 0.73
C THR A 100 -3.93 9.43 1.72
N ALA A 101 -3.49 8.17 1.61
CA ALA A 101 -2.32 7.69 2.32
C ALA A 101 -1.09 8.28 1.66
N PRO A 102 -0.11 8.74 2.45
CA PRO A 102 1.09 9.31 1.88
C PRO A 102 1.86 8.25 1.12
N VAL A 103 2.79 8.76 0.33
CA VAL A 103 3.77 8.01 -0.42
C VAL A 103 4.60 7.17 0.54
N ASN A 104 4.20 5.90 0.70
CA ASN A 104 4.94 4.94 1.49
C ASN A 104 5.99 4.27 0.62
N GLN A 105 7.21 4.25 1.10
CA GLN A 105 8.32 3.60 0.42
C GLN A 105 8.51 2.19 0.98
N VAL A 106 8.38 1.19 0.10
CA VAL A 106 8.69 -0.21 0.40
C VAL A 106 10.12 -0.46 -0.01
N GLU A 107 10.94 -0.94 0.92
CA GLU A 107 12.32 -1.33 0.63
C GLU A 107 12.33 -2.57 -0.27
N ILE A 108 13.13 -2.51 -1.32
CA ILE A 108 13.34 -3.55 -2.30
C ILE A 108 14.71 -4.20 -2.02
N THR A 109 14.76 -5.51 -2.00
CA THR A 109 15.98 -6.23 -1.65
C THR A 109 16.62 -6.90 -2.86
N PHE A 110 15.87 -7.70 -3.58
CA PHE A 110 16.41 -8.54 -4.66
C PHE A 110 16.47 -7.81 -6.00
N LEU A 111 15.49 -6.96 -6.29
CA LEU A 111 15.51 -6.17 -7.51
C LEU A 111 16.69 -5.20 -7.52
N GLN A 112 17.09 -4.69 -6.36
CA GLN A 112 18.27 -3.84 -6.20
C GLN A 112 19.56 -4.56 -6.61
N ALA A 113 19.67 -5.86 -6.36
CA ALA A 113 20.85 -6.65 -6.72
C ALA A 113 21.05 -6.75 -8.25
N VAL A 114 20.01 -6.55 -9.04
CA VAL A 114 20.05 -6.54 -10.52
C VAL A 114 19.97 -5.12 -11.11
N GLY A 115 20.21 -4.09 -10.30
CA GLY A 115 20.24 -2.68 -10.73
C GLY A 115 18.88 -1.97 -10.69
N GLY A 116 17.88 -2.54 -10.02
CA GLY A 116 16.59 -1.88 -9.78
C GLY A 116 16.66 -0.80 -8.69
N PRO A 117 15.57 -0.04 -8.50
CA PRO A 117 15.49 1.01 -7.47
C PRO A 117 15.54 0.40 -6.07
N PRO A 118 16.09 1.12 -5.07
CA PRO A 118 16.17 0.63 -3.68
C PRO A 118 14.81 0.65 -2.97
N THR A 119 13.88 1.47 -3.44
CA THR A 119 12.55 1.62 -2.85
C THR A 119 11.49 1.72 -3.92
N PHE A 120 10.28 1.29 -3.59
CA PHE A 120 9.10 1.43 -4.43
C PHE A 120 8.02 2.22 -3.70
N THR A 121 7.43 3.18 -4.41
CA THR A 121 6.37 4.03 -3.87
C THR A 121 5.00 3.40 -4.05
N VAL A 122 4.23 3.34 -2.97
CA VAL A 122 2.88 2.75 -2.97
C VAL A 122 1.85 3.81 -2.58
N PRO A 123 1.23 4.51 -3.54
CA PRO A 123 0.14 5.44 -3.26
C PRO A 123 -1.18 4.70 -3.05
N ALA A 124 -2.03 5.21 -2.15
CA ALA A 124 -3.41 4.78 -2.00
C ALA A 124 -4.30 5.98 -1.68
N HIS A 125 -5.52 5.96 -2.19
CA HIS A 125 -6.53 6.97 -1.88
C HIS A 125 -7.92 6.36 -1.95
N SER A 126 -8.85 6.92 -1.16
CA SER A 126 -10.24 6.51 -1.15
C SER A 126 -11.15 7.71 -0.98
N VAL A 127 -12.32 7.62 -1.56
CA VAL A 127 -13.36 8.66 -1.47
C VAL A 127 -14.64 8.02 -0.94
N ALA A 128 -15.23 8.62 0.08
CA ALA A 128 -16.53 8.23 0.60
C ALA A 128 -17.44 9.46 0.71
N ALA A 129 -18.72 9.29 0.40
CA ALA A 129 -19.73 10.33 0.55
C ALA A 129 -20.53 10.12 1.84
N ALA A 130 -20.91 11.22 2.48
CA ALA A 130 -21.93 11.17 3.52
C ALA A 130 -23.23 10.67 2.90
N ASN A 131 -23.83 9.63 3.49
CA ASN A 131 -25.17 9.20 3.09
C ASN A 131 -26.16 9.94 3.98
N PRO A 132 -26.87 10.98 3.47
CA PRO A 132 -27.91 11.62 4.25
C PRO A 132 -29.02 10.58 4.45
N VAL A 133 -29.17 10.11 5.69
CA VAL A 133 -30.32 9.30 6.07
C VAL A 133 -31.55 10.19 5.86
N ARG A 134 -32.27 10.03 4.75
CA ARG A 134 -33.59 10.60 4.58
C ARG A 134 -34.52 9.84 5.53
N LEU A 135 -34.84 10.46 6.66
CA LEU A 135 -36.00 10.06 7.43
C LEU A 135 -37.20 10.31 6.52
N VAL A 136 -37.79 9.23 6.01
CA VAL A 136 -39.10 9.30 5.35
C VAL A 136 -40.10 9.40 6.50
N GLU A 137 -40.63 10.60 6.71
CA GLU A 137 -41.84 10.81 7.53
C GLU A 137 -43.08 10.24 6.83
#